data_193e3f77c2aea42131ef6355dc57bce1
#
_entry.id   193e3f77c2aea42131ef6355dc57bce1
#
_cell.length_a   1.000
_cell.length_b   1.000
_cell.length_c   1.000
_cell.angle_alpha   90.00
_cell.angle_beta   90.00
_cell.angle_gamma   90.00
#
_symmetry.space_group_name_H-M   'P 1'
#
loop_
_entity.id
_entity.type
_entity.pdbx_description
1 polymer ?
#
loop_
_entity_poly.entity_id
_entity_poly.type
_entity_poly.pdbx_seq_one_letter_code
_entity_poly.pdbx_strand_id
1 'polypeptide(L)'
;MQMFQTYFRTIFKIDKKSTFICIIYNLLKQLLNVFYGVYFLRLILVHVETDRDLTAVLWVLLGMLAINVGFHFGDQYFKNVYTPVFQTKLEQYLYETISDRAADVPYDQYCQPEFLNLYQRLLDNTAKNILQVWNSIGTLFGLVEAFVLILFYIGKVDWFAIVLSVLPLFYSYVVGAKGAKYRHEFNQALTFPTRKKEYAKRVFYLPQYAKELRTTSVSQIVQSIYEAGVSETIAICRKFGKKIGFLNFVELLISDGLVIMLPIAYVVVRILTGHMLLIGDFIGIAQSITTFGWDLEWFFDELIAIKEASLYIREYQEYCETYQKTETGDRHLDCSNGFELSFVDVGYSYQKGTDAKRALHDVNVTIRNGEVIAVVGENGAGKTTFINLLSGLFVGKEGEILLNGTEISQYTKADLTKFFGVIHQDFHLFPMSVRDNIRAGEELSEEEIQNAVNQLEVRKKIRNLDQSISREFADDGLVLSGGESQQLMLARIIANRYPFVILDEPTSALDPLTERKINRYVMQTLASPERTILFISHRLFTTQLADRILVFDKGTIVEEGNHCELMEKKGHYYEMYQLQQKLYGQEEIESAKTENDRPE
;
A
#
# COMPACT_ATOMS: atom_id res chain seq x y z
N MET A 1 -26.33 2.00 -2.37
CA MET A 1 -26.39 2.97 -3.49
C MET A 1 -25.05 3.69 -3.68
N GLN A 2 -24.45 4.29 -2.65
CA GLN A 2 -23.12 4.96 -2.71
C GLN A 2 -21.99 4.03 -3.20
N MET A 3 -21.92 2.79 -2.71
CA MET A 3 -20.93 1.79 -3.14
C MET A 3 -20.96 1.56 -4.67
N PHE A 4 -22.15 1.38 -5.25
CA PHE A 4 -22.28 1.21 -6.70
C PHE A 4 -21.88 2.48 -7.46
N GLN A 5 -22.13 3.67 -6.92
CA GLN A 5 -21.64 4.91 -7.54
C GLN A 5 -20.11 4.97 -7.56
N THR A 6 -19.46 4.63 -6.43
CA THR A 6 -18.00 4.57 -6.34
C THR A 6 -17.41 3.53 -7.29
N TYR A 7 -18.00 2.32 -7.32
CA TYR A 7 -17.64 1.27 -8.25
C TYR A 7 -17.71 1.74 -9.71
N PHE A 8 -18.88 2.22 -10.15
CA PHE A 8 -19.06 2.68 -11.53
C PHE A 8 -18.16 3.87 -11.86
N ARG A 9 -18.01 4.82 -10.94
CA ARG A 9 -17.10 5.96 -11.13
C ARG A 9 -15.65 5.51 -11.35
N THR A 10 -15.19 4.53 -10.58
CA THR A 10 -13.83 3.97 -10.71
C THR A 10 -13.67 3.25 -12.05
N ILE A 11 -14.58 2.33 -12.38
CA ILE A 11 -14.52 1.56 -13.64
C ILE A 11 -14.63 2.47 -14.87
N PHE A 12 -15.55 3.44 -14.88
CA PHE A 12 -15.72 4.35 -16.02
C PHE A 12 -14.54 5.29 -16.24
N LYS A 13 -13.75 5.57 -15.22
CA LYS A 13 -12.50 6.33 -15.37
C LYS A 13 -11.40 5.51 -16.06
N ILE A 14 -11.37 4.20 -15.82
CA ILE A 14 -10.34 3.29 -16.35
C ILE A 14 -10.69 2.87 -17.78
N ASP A 15 -11.89 2.29 -17.97
CA ASP A 15 -12.40 1.84 -19.26
C ASP A 15 -13.93 1.82 -19.26
N LYS A 16 -14.53 2.79 -19.97
CA LYS A 16 -16.00 2.92 -20.09
C LYS A 16 -16.69 1.70 -20.72
N LYS A 17 -15.96 0.93 -21.53
CA LYS A 17 -16.52 -0.21 -22.27
C LYS A 17 -16.37 -1.54 -21.54
N SER A 18 -15.52 -1.61 -20.52
CA SER A 18 -15.14 -2.87 -19.89
C SER A 18 -16.32 -3.62 -19.28
N THR A 19 -17.19 -2.91 -18.55
CA THR A 19 -18.39 -3.54 -17.95
C THR A 19 -19.33 -4.07 -19.01
N PHE A 20 -19.53 -3.31 -20.10
CA PHE A 20 -20.40 -3.75 -21.19
C PHE A 20 -19.84 -4.98 -21.94
N ILE A 21 -18.52 -5.02 -22.16
CA ILE A 21 -17.83 -6.19 -22.75
C ILE A 21 -17.98 -7.40 -21.84
N CYS A 22 -17.82 -7.24 -20.52
CA CYS A 22 -18.02 -8.30 -19.54
C CYS A 22 -19.44 -8.86 -19.56
N ILE A 23 -20.45 -7.98 -19.62
CA ILE A 23 -21.87 -8.39 -19.70
C ILE A 23 -22.13 -9.15 -20.99
N ILE A 24 -21.71 -8.65 -22.17
CA ILE A 24 -21.89 -9.33 -23.45
C ILE A 24 -21.18 -10.69 -23.44
N TYR A 25 -19.96 -10.76 -22.94
CA TYR A 25 -19.23 -12.01 -22.83
C TYR A 25 -20.00 -13.05 -22.00
N ASN A 26 -20.50 -12.65 -20.82
CA ASN A 26 -21.23 -13.56 -19.94
C ASN A 26 -22.61 -13.95 -20.51
N LEU A 27 -23.32 -13.05 -21.20
CA LEU A 27 -24.54 -13.38 -21.94
C LEU A 27 -24.25 -14.44 -22.99
N LEU A 28 -23.25 -14.25 -23.87
CA LEU A 28 -22.88 -15.24 -24.88
C LEU A 28 -22.46 -16.57 -24.27
N LYS A 29 -21.70 -16.53 -23.17
CA LYS A 29 -21.26 -17.73 -22.45
C LYS A 29 -22.46 -18.51 -21.91
N GLN A 30 -23.39 -17.83 -21.26
CA GLN A 30 -24.54 -18.50 -20.64
C GLN A 30 -25.58 -18.98 -21.67
N LEU A 31 -25.78 -18.20 -22.73
CA LEU A 31 -26.57 -18.66 -23.90
C LEU A 31 -26.07 -20.00 -24.42
N LEU A 32 -24.76 -20.13 -24.63
CA LEU A 32 -24.15 -21.36 -25.10
C LEU A 32 -24.25 -22.49 -24.09
N ASN A 33 -24.03 -22.21 -22.79
CA ASN A 33 -24.18 -23.21 -21.73
C ASN A 33 -25.60 -23.79 -21.71
N VAL A 34 -26.64 -22.94 -21.76
CA VAL A 34 -28.03 -23.38 -21.81
C VAL A 34 -28.32 -24.15 -23.12
N PHE A 35 -27.79 -23.67 -24.24
CA PHE A 35 -27.98 -24.36 -25.51
C PHE A 35 -27.36 -25.76 -25.48
N TYR A 36 -26.13 -25.93 -25.01
CA TYR A 36 -25.47 -27.22 -24.88
C TYR A 36 -26.13 -28.13 -23.84
N GLY A 37 -26.44 -27.57 -22.67
CA GLY A 37 -27.00 -28.35 -21.57
C GLY A 37 -28.44 -28.81 -21.81
N VAL A 38 -29.26 -27.99 -22.47
CA VAL A 38 -30.71 -28.24 -22.59
C VAL A 38 -31.12 -28.64 -24.00
N TYR A 39 -30.78 -27.85 -25.01
CA TYR A 39 -31.36 -27.98 -26.34
C TYR A 39 -30.61 -28.96 -27.23
N PHE A 40 -29.31 -29.03 -27.13
CA PHE A 40 -28.46 -29.79 -28.04
C PHE A 40 -28.72 -31.31 -27.97
N LEU A 41 -28.64 -31.88 -26.77
CA LEU A 41 -28.84 -33.31 -26.59
C LEU A 41 -30.27 -33.74 -26.97
N ARG A 42 -31.26 -32.91 -26.61
CA ARG A 42 -32.64 -33.11 -27.03
C ARG A 42 -32.79 -33.10 -28.55
N LEU A 43 -32.17 -32.13 -29.22
CA LEU A 43 -32.26 -32.01 -30.68
C LEU A 43 -31.70 -33.24 -31.39
N ILE A 44 -30.56 -33.74 -30.92
CA ILE A 44 -29.98 -34.99 -31.46
C ILE A 44 -30.92 -36.18 -31.25
N LEU A 45 -31.41 -36.36 -30.02
CA LEU A 45 -32.24 -37.51 -29.67
C LEU A 45 -33.58 -37.51 -30.43
N VAL A 46 -34.23 -36.37 -30.55
CA VAL A 46 -35.47 -36.24 -31.34
C VAL A 46 -35.23 -36.62 -32.80
N HIS A 47 -34.14 -36.15 -33.43
CA HIS A 47 -33.81 -36.55 -34.83
C HIS A 47 -33.50 -38.03 -34.97
N VAL A 48 -32.86 -38.65 -33.99
CA VAL A 48 -32.60 -40.09 -33.98
C VAL A 48 -33.89 -40.89 -33.81
N GLU A 49 -34.85 -40.44 -32.99
CA GLU A 49 -36.13 -41.12 -32.75
C GLU A 49 -37.09 -40.94 -33.90
N THR A 50 -37.18 -39.75 -34.51
CA THR A 50 -38.20 -39.43 -35.53
C THR A 50 -37.72 -39.70 -36.96
N ASP A 51 -36.60 -39.11 -37.36
CA ASP A 51 -36.18 -39.05 -38.76
C ASP A 51 -35.17 -40.13 -39.14
N ARG A 52 -34.42 -40.64 -38.17
CA ARG A 52 -33.30 -41.61 -38.36
C ARG A 52 -32.29 -41.19 -39.45
N ASP A 53 -32.14 -39.86 -39.66
CA ASP A 53 -31.24 -39.31 -40.67
C ASP A 53 -29.86 -39.02 -40.05
N LEU A 54 -28.91 -39.93 -40.35
CA LEU A 54 -27.53 -39.81 -39.89
C LEU A 54 -26.84 -38.54 -40.43
N THR A 55 -27.19 -38.11 -41.65
CA THR A 55 -26.53 -36.94 -42.27
C THR A 55 -26.93 -35.65 -41.59
N ALA A 56 -28.19 -35.50 -41.18
CA ALA A 56 -28.68 -34.35 -40.40
C ALA A 56 -27.99 -34.27 -39.03
N VAL A 57 -27.87 -35.39 -38.33
CA VAL A 57 -27.17 -35.47 -37.04
C VAL A 57 -25.69 -35.06 -37.16
N LEU A 58 -24.99 -35.55 -38.23
CA LEU A 58 -23.60 -35.18 -38.45
C LEU A 58 -23.42 -33.67 -38.73
N TRP A 59 -24.31 -33.03 -39.48
CA TRP A 59 -24.26 -31.58 -39.71
C TRP A 59 -24.51 -30.78 -38.42
N VAL A 60 -25.42 -31.22 -37.59
CA VAL A 60 -25.66 -30.59 -36.25
C VAL A 60 -24.40 -30.71 -35.40
N LEU A 61 -23.78 -31.88 -35.33
CA LEU A 61 -22.53 -32.10 -34.59
C LEU A 61 -21.38 -31.23 -35.09
N LEU A 62 -21.17 -31.15 -36.39
CA LEU A 62 -20.12 -30.33 -37.01
C LEU A 62 -20.35 -28.82 -36.77
N GLY A 63 -21.59 -28.36 -36.93
CA GLY A 63 -21.94 -26.97 -36.64
C GLY A 63 -21.68 -26.59 -35.18
N MET A 64 -22.05 -27.48 -34.29
CA MET A 64 -21.80 -27.30 -32.84
C MET A 64 -20.32 -27.31 -32.48
N LEU A 65 -19.54 -28.21 -33.09
CA LEU A 65 -18.09 -28.23 -32.90
C LEU A 65 -17.47 -26.91 -33.34
N ALA A 66 -17.87 -26.37 -34.49
CA ALA A 66 -17.35 -25.10 -34.99
C ALA A 66 -17.68 -23.91 -34.06
N ILE A 67 -18.93 -23.83 -33.55
CA ILE A 67 -19.36 -22.81 -32.59
C ILE A 67 -18.57 -22.95 -31.30
N ASN A 68 -18.42 -24.19 -30.80
CA ASN A 68 -17.68 -24.46 -29.56
C ASN A 68 -16.21 -24.04 -29.68
N VAL A 69 -15.52 -24.40 -30.74
CA VAL A 69 -14.13 -24.01 -30.99
C VAL A 69 -13.99 -22.49 -31.05
N GLY A 70 -14.88 -21.81 -31.80
CA GLY A 70 -14.88 -20.35 -31.90
C GLY A 70 -15.11 -19.68 -30.57
N PHE A 71 -16.06 -20.16 -29.78
CA PHE A 71 -16.35 -19.62 -28.45
C PHE A 71 -15.21 -19.89 -27.48
N HIS A 72 -14.65 -21.09 -27.45
CA HIS A 72 -13.51 -21.38 -26.56
C HIS A 72 -12.28 -20.54 -26.89
N PHE A 73 -12.03 -20.22 -28.14
CA PHE A 73 -10.98 -19.27 -28.50
C PHE A 73 -11.26 -17.89 -27.92
N GLY A 74 -12.48 -17.39 -28.07
CA GLY A 74 -12.90 -16.11 -27.45
C GLY A 74 -12.83 -16.14 -25.92
N ASP A 75 -13.25 -17.22 -25.28
CA ASP A 75 -13.18 -17.43 -23.82
C ASP A 75 -11.73 -17.40 -23.31
N GLN A 76 -10.82 -18.09 -23.99
CA GLN A 76 -9.40 -18.07 -23.65
C GLN A 76 -8.79 -16.68 -23.84
N TYR A 77 -9.15 -15.97 -24.90
CA TYR A 77 -8.70 -14.58 -25.10
C TYR A 77 -9.23 -13.67 -24.00
N PHE A 78 -10.52 -13.78 -23.64
CA PHE A 78 -11.12 -12.97 -22.58
C PHE A 78 -10.45 -13.22 -21.22
N LYS A 79 -10.23 -14.49 -20.84
CA LYS A 79 -9.65 -14.88 -19.56
C LYS A 79 -8.15 -14.59 -19.44
N ASN A 80 -7.38 -14.84 -20.51
CA ASN A 80 -5.93 -14.82 -20.46
C ASN A 80 -5.32 -13.50 -20.98
N VAL A 81 -6.08 -12.68 -21.69
CA VAL A 81 -5.62 -11.41 -22.25
C VAL A 81 -6.44 -10.24 -21.72
N TYR A 82 -7.75 -10.24 -21.99
CA TYR A 82 -8.58 -9.08 -21.67
C TYR A 82 -8.69 -8.82 -20.16
N THR A 83 -9.04 -9.83 -19.38
CA THR A 83 -9.21 -9.70 -17.92
C THR A 83 -7.91 -9.33 -17.21
N PRO A 84 -6.74 -9.96 -17.46
CA PRO A 84 -5.47 -9.53 -16.86
C PRO A 84 -5.05 -8.11 -17.23
N VAL A 85 -5.23 -7.71 -18.49
CA VAL A 85 -4.93 -6.32 -18.91
C VAL A 85 -5.83 -5.32 -18.18
N PHE A 86 -7.12 -5.60 -18.07
CA PHE A 86 -8.05 -4.77 -17.32
C PHE A 86 -7.69 -4.71 -15.84
N GLN A 87 -7.36 -5.85 -15.23
CA GLN A 87 -6.92 -5.95 -13.84
C GLN A 87 -5.67 -5.10 -13.58
N THR A 88 -4.66 -5.17 -14.44
CA THR A 88 -3.43 -4.38 -14.30
C THR A 88 -3.73 -2.87 -14.38
N LYS A 89 -4.59 -2.43 -15.30
CA LYS A 89 -5.03 -1.02 -15.36
C LYS A 89 -5.78 -0.58 -14.11
N LEU A 90 -6.61 -1.46 -13.56
CA LEU A 90 -7.34 -1.20 -12.31
C LEU A 90 -6.37 -1.07 -11.13
N GLU A 91 -5.42 -2.00 -11.01
CA GLU A 91 -4.37 -1.97 -9.98
C GLU A 91 -3.53 -0.70 -10.08
N GLN A 92 -3.11 -0.29 -11.27
CA GLN A 92 -2.39 0.96 -11.50
C GLN A 92 -3.19 2.17 -11.05
N TYR A 93 -4.44 2.31 -11.50
CA TYR A 93 -5.30 3.45 -11.13
C TYR A 93 -5.53 3.55 -9.62
N LEU A 94 -5.77 2.40 -8.97
CA LEU A 94 -5.99 2.36 -7.53
C LEU A 94 -4.70 2.65 -6.76
N TYR A 95 -3.57 2.09 -7.19
CA TYR A 95 -2.26 2.38 -6.59
C TYR A 95 -1.96 3.88 -6.64
N GLU A 96 -2.08 4.51 -7.82
CA GLU A 96 -1.89 5.95 -7.99
C GLU A 96 -2.83 6.74 -7.06
N THR A 97 -4.13 6.40 -7.04
CA THR A 97 -5.12 7.12 -6.22
C THR A 97 -4.86 6.97 -4.72
N ILE A 98 -4.50 5.77 -4.24
CA ILE A 98 -4.26 5.49 -2.83
C ILE A 98 -2.93 6.12 -2.39
N SER A 99 -1.87 5.98 -3.20
CA SER A 99 -0.53 6.48 -2.89
C SER A 99 -0.45 8.00 -2.92
N ASP A 100 -1.09 8.66 -3.89
CA ASP A 100 -1.17 10.12 -3.95
C ASP A 100 -1.79 10.71 -2.68
N ARG A 101 -2.86 10.07 -2.18
CA ARG A 101 -3.49 10.52 -0.94
C ARG A 101 -2.65 10.21 0.28
N ALA A 102 -2.00 9.05 0.33
CA ALA A 102 -1.11 8.69 1.42
C ALA A 102 0.08 9.64 1.52
N ALA A 103 0.57 10.17 0.40
CA ALA A 103 1.64 11.16 0.36
C ALA A 103 1.25 12.52 0.98
N ASP A 104 -0.05 12.80 1.08
CA ASP A 104 -0.56 14.04 1.69
C ASP A 104 -0.93 13.87 3.17
N VAL A 105 -0.89 12.63 3.69
CA VAL A 105 -1.15 12.38 5.12
C VAL A 105 0.03 12.89 5.96
N PRO A 106 -0.22 13.65 7.04
CA PRO A 106 0.84 14.09 7.95
C PRO A 106 1.66 12.91 8.47
N TYR A 107 2.96 13.08 8.57
CA TYR A 107 3.92 12.01 8.90
C TYR A 107 3.63 11.36 10.27
N ASP A 108 3.18 12.13 11.27
CA ASP A 108 2.78 11.64 12.59
C ASP A 108 1.58 10.68 12.52
N GLN A 109 0.63 10.92 11.60
CA GLN A 109 -0.51 10.03 11.35
C GLN A 109 -0.11 8.84 10.47
N TYR A 110 0.73 9.08 9.46
CA TYR A 110 1.24 8.03 8.56
C TYR A 110 1.96 6.92 9.33
N CYS A 111 2.74 7.26 10.36
CA CYS A 111 3.46 6.29 11.19
C CYS A 111 2.58 5.53 12.19
N GLN A 112 1.29 5.85 12.32
CA GLN A 112 0.40 5.12 13.23
C GLN A 112 0.09 3.72 12.69
N PRO A 113 0.11 2.68 13.55
CA PRO A 113 -0.16 1.30 13.13
C PRO A 113 -1.54 1.13 12.47
N GLU A 114 -2.52 1.91 12.88
CA GLU A 114 -3.88 1.92 12.34
C GLU A 114 -3.87 2.34 10.87
N PHE A 115 -3.18 3.43 10.55
CA PHE A 115 -3.06 3.93 9.18
C PHE A 115 -2.29 2.95 8.29
N LEU A 116 -1.14 2.46 8.74
CA LEU A 116 -0.33 1.50 7.97
C LEU A 116 -1.10 0.22 7.67
N ASN A 117 -1.88 -0.27 8.66
CA ASN A 117 -2.73 -1.43 8.46
C ASN A 117 -3.87 -1.16 7.45
N LEU A 118 -4.48 0.02 7.51
CA LEU A 118 -5.50 0.45 6.56
C LEU A 118 -4.91 0.55 5.14
N TYR A 119 -3.79 1.25 4.99
CA TYR A 119 -3.09 1.44 3.74
C TYR A 119 -2.73 0.10 3.06
N GLN A 120 -2.13 -0.82 3.81
CA GLN A 120 -1.80 -2.15 3.31
C GLN A 120 -3.05 -2.93 2.89
N ARG A 121 -4.13 -2.92 3.71
CA ARG A 121 -5.37 -3.61 3.34
C ARG A 121 -5.99 -3.05 2.06
N LEU A 122 -5.92 -1.73 1.87
CA LEU A 122 -6.44 -1.09 0.67
C LEU A 122 -5.67 -1.52 -0.58
N LEU A 123 -4.34 -1.55 -0.52
CA LEU A 123 -3.52 -2.00 -1.63
C LEU A 123 -3.77 -3.49 -1.96
N ASP A 124 -3.88 -4.35 -0.95
CA ASP A 124 -4.01 -5.80 -1.14
C ASP A 124 -5.40 -6.23 -1.62
N ASN A 125 -6.47 -5.53 -1.19
CA ASN A 125 -7.83 -6.04 -1.34
C ASN A 125 -8.71 -5.22 -2.27
N THR A 126 -8.49 -3.91 -2.45
CA THR A 126 -9.44 -3.06 -3.19
C THR A 126 -9.57 -3.50 -4.66
N ALA A 127 -8.45 -3.73 -5.34
CA ALA A 127 -8.46 -4.16 -6.74
C ALA A 127 -9.18 -5.50 -6.93
N LYS A 128 -8.88 -6.47 -6.07
CA LYS A 128 -9.52 -7.80 -6.11
C LYS A 128 -11.03 -7.72 -5.94
N ASN A 129 -11.48 -6.92 -4.98
CA ASN A 129 -12.90 -6.80 -4.67
C ASN A 129 -13.68 -6.01 -5.73
N ILE A 130 -13.08 -4.98 -6.34
CA ILE A 130 -13.68 -4.28 -7.48
C ILE A 130 -13.76 -5.23 -8.70
N LEU A 131 -12.72 -6.00 -8.97
CA LEU A 131 -12.70 -7.00 -10.04
C LEU A 131 -13.73 -8.11 -9.78
N GLN A 132 -13.90 -8.53 -8.53
CA GLN A 132 -14.95 -9.49 -8.14
C GLN A 132 -16.34 -8.95 -8.47
N VAL A 133 -16.66 -7.71 -8.07
CA VAL A 133 -17.95 -7.08 -8.40
C VAL A 133 -18.14 -6.96 -9.92
N TRP A 134 -17.07 -6.62 -10.66
CA TRP A 134 -17.11 -6.54 -12.12
C TRP A 134 -17.47 -7.88 -12.77
N ASN A 135 -16.85 -8.96 -12.33
CA ASN A 135 -17.16 -10.32 -12.78
C ASN A 135 -18.57 -10.73 -12.37
N SER A 136 -18.95 -10.50 -11.09
CA SER A 136 -20.26 -10.87 -10.56
C SER A 136 -21.41 -10.18 -11.30
N ILE A 137 -21.27 -8.91 -11.66
CA ILE A 137 -22.28 -8.20 -12.46
C ILE A 137 -22.45 -8.88 -13.82
N GLY A 138 -21.34 -9.18 -14.53
CA GLY A 138 -21.42 -9.89 -15.81
C GLY A 138 -22.10 -11.25 -15.67
N THR A 139 -21.71 -12.04 -14.67
CA THR A 139 -22.28 -13.37 -14.40
C THR A 139 -23.77 -13.29 -14.06
N LEU A 140 -24.19 -12.35 -13.23
CA LEU A 140 -25.62 -12.17 -12.86
C LEU A 140 -26.49 -11.87 -14.10
N PHE A 141 -26.03 -11.01 -15.02
CA PHE A 141 -26.76 -10.78 -16.27
C PHE A 141 -26.90 -12.05 -17.11
N GLY A 142 -25.83 -12.84 -17.24
CA GLY A 142 -25.88 -14.13 -17.93
C GLY A 142 -26.81 -15.14 -17.26
N LEU A 143 -26.79 -15.23 -15.91
CA LEU A 143 -27.68 -16.13 -15.17
C LEU A 143 -29.15 -15.74 -15.28
N VAL A 144 -29.47 -14.44 -15.28
CA VAL A 144 -30.84 -13.98 -15.53
C VAL A 144 -31.32 -14.38 -16.93
N GLU A 145 -30.48 -14.27 -17.95
CA GLU A 145 -30.77 -14.76 -19.31
C GLU A 145 -31.02 -16.28 -19.31
N ALA A 146 -30.15 -17.06 -18.65
CA ALA A 146 -30.31 -18.51 -18.54
C ALA A 146 -31.63 -18.89 -17.90
N PHE A 147 -32.02 -18.21 -16.80
CA PHE A 147 -33.30 -18.44 -16.14
C PHE A 147 -34.48 -18.24 -17.10
N VAL A 148 -34.48 -17.15 -17.85
CA VAL A 148 -35.56 -16.89 -18.83
C VAL A 148 -35.65 -18.01 -19.87
N LEU A 149 -34.51 -18.43 -20.41
CA LEU A 149 -34.47 -19.49 -21.43
C LEU A 149 -34.88 -20.85 -20.89
N ILE A 150 -34.40 -21.22 -19.70
CA ILE A 150 -34.72 -22.51 -19.05
C ILE A 150 -36.20 -22.53 -18.61
N LEU A 151 -36.68 -21.47 -17.97
CA LEU A 151 -38.09 -21.40 -17.54
C LEU A 151 -39.06 -21.42 -18.72
N PHE A 152 -38.72 -20.79 -19.85
CA PHE A 152 -39.50 -20.87 -21.08
C PHE A 152 -39.57 -22.30 -21.64
N TYR A 153 -38.44 -23.05 -21.55
CA TYR A 153 -38.39 -24.43 -21.99
C TYR A 153 -39.19 -25.36 -21.09
N ILE A 154 -38.96 -25.34 -19.77
CA ILE A 154 -39.67 -26.19 -18.79
C ILE A 154 -41.19 -25.88 -18.80
N GLY A 155 -41.55 -24.60 -18.84
CA GLY A 155 -42.96 -24.16 -18.81
C GLY A 155 -43.78 -24.64 -19.99
N LYS A 156 -43.16 -24.93 -21.16
CA LYS A 156 -43.86 -25.53 -22.28
C LYS A 156 -44.17 -27.01 -22.07
N VAL A 157 -43.43 -27.69 -21.20
CA VAL A 157 -43.56 -29.15 -20.98
C VAL A 157 -44.30 -29.43 -19.69
N ASP A 158 -43.83 -28.88 -18.57
CA ASP A 158 -44.50 -29.02 -17.24
C ASP A 158 -44.08 -27.91 -16.25
N TRP A 159 -45.01 -27.00 -15.96
CA TRP A 159 -44.76 -25.87 -15.06
C TRP A 159 -44.60 -26.28 -13.58
N PHE A 160 -45.13 -27.47 -13.17
CA PHE A 160 -45.07 -27.90 -11.75
C PHE A 160 -43.65 -28.31 -11.36
N ALA A 161 -42.85 -28.82 -12.33
CA ALA A 161 -41.45 -29.11 -12.13
C ALA A 161 -40.63 -27.86 -11.68
N ILE A 162 -41.01 -26.66 -12.15
CA ILE A 162 -40.40 -25.39 -11.74
C ILE A 162 -40.62 -25.14 -10.27
N VAL A 163 -41.86 -25.33 -9.79
CA VAL A 163 -42.21 -25.11 -8.36
C VAL A 163 -41.40 -26.02 -7.45
N LEU A 164 -41.22 -27.29 -7.84
CA LEU A 164 -40.42 -28.26 -7.11
C LEU A 164 -38.94 -27.91 -7.06
N SER A 165 -38.41 -27.25 -8.09
CA SER A 165 -37.01 -26.82 -8.13
C SER A 165 -36.76 -25.57 -7.26
N VAL A 166 -37.71 -24.63 -7.20
CA VAL A 166 -37.54 -23.36 -6.51
C VAL A 166 -37.69 -23.48 -4.99
N LEU A 167 -38.55 -24.37 -4.52
CA LEU A 167 -38.90 -24.44 -3.10
C LEU A 167 -37.72 -24.83 -2.17
N PRO A 168 -36.85 -25.81 -2.50
CA PRO A 168 -35.68 -26.13 -1.69
C PRO A 168 -34.60 -25.04 -1.65
N LEU A 169 -34.54 -24.20 -2.67
CA LEU A 169 -33.52 -23.15 -2.80
C LEU A 169 -33.64 -22.03 -1.76
N PHE A 170 -34.87 -21.72 -1.34
CA PHE A 170 -35.07 -20.79 -0.24
C PHE A 170 -34.39 -21.27 1.05
N TYR A 171 -34.42 -22.59 1.29
CA TYR A 171 -33.77 -23.19 2.44
C TYR A 171 -32.23 -23.21 2.27
N SER A 172 -31.73 -23.53 1.08
CA SER A 172 -30.30 -23.48 0.74
C SER A 172 -29.72 -22.07 0.98
N TYR A 173 -30.42 -21.03 0.55
CA TYR A 173 -30.03 -19.63 0.81
C TYR A 173 -29.88 -19.32 2.31
N VAL A 174 -30.82 -19.78 3.15
CA VAL A 174 -30.76 -19.56 4.61
C VAL A 174 -29.54 -20.26 5.22
N VAL A 175 -29.23 -21.48 4.76
CA VAL A 175 -28.07 -22.24 5.24
C VAL A 175 -26.77 -21.59 4.75
N GLY A 176 -26.68 -21.22 3.48
CA GLY A 176 -25.53 -20.54 2.89
C GLY A 176 -25.24 -19.20 3.55
N ALA A 177 -26.27 -18.40 3.86
CA ALA A 177 -26.11 -17.13 4.57
C ALA A 177 -25.52 -17.31 6.00
N LYS A 178 -25.89 -18.40 6.71
CA LYS A 178 -25.26 -18.75 7.99
C LYS A 178 -23.80 -19.20 7.79
N GLY A 179 -23.52 -19.98 6.75
CA GLY A 179 -22.17 -20.39 6.36
C GLY A 179 -21.27 -19.20 6.09
N ALA A 180 -21.75 -18.20 5.34
CA ALA A 180 -21.05 -16.96 5.04
C ALA A 180 -20.66 -16.18 6.30
N LYS A 181 -21.57 -16.10 7.30
CA LYS A 181 -21.25 -15.48 8.60
C LYS A 181 -20.09 -16.17 9.29
N TYR A 182 -20.10 -17.52 9.37
CA TYR A 182 -19.00 -18.25 10.00
C TYR A 182 -17.68 -18.16 9.19
N ARG A 183 -17.74 -18.08 7.86
CA ARG A 183 -16.58 -17.82 7.01
C ARG A 183 -15.97 -16.44 7.29
N HIS A 184 -16.81 -15.42 7.48
CA HIS A 184 -16.36 -14.09 7.85
C HIS A 184 -15.66 -14.07 9.23
N GLU A 185 -16.27 -14.66 10.26
CA GLU A 185 -15.67 -14.79 11.61
C GLU A 185 -14.34 -15.57 11.56
N PHE A 186 -14.27 -16.62 10.75
CA PHE A 186 -13.06 -17.41 10.50
C PHE A 186 -11.94 -16.55 9.89
N ASN A 187 -12.24 -15.78 8.84
CA ASN A 187 -11.27 -14.91 8.19
C ASN A 187 -10.76 -13.81 9.13
N GLN A 188 -11.64 -13.22 9.94
CA GLN A 188 -11.22 -12.26 10.96
C GLN A 188 -10.29 -12.90 12.00
N ALA A 189 -10.61 -14.11 12.47
CA ALA A 189 -9.76 -14.82 13.44
C ALA A 189 -8.37 -15.16 12.88
N LEU A 190 -8.25 -15.39 11.56
CA LEU A 190 -6.97 -15.69 10.89
C LEU A 190 -6.05 -14.48 10.75
N THR A 191 -6.54 -13.26 10.89
CA THR A 191 -5.75 -12.02 10.63
C THR A 191 -4.49 -11.97 11.50
N PHE A 192 -4.61 -12.19 12.80
CA PHE A 192 -3.47 -12.09 13.71
C PHE A 192 -2.43 -13.21 13.53
N PRO A 193 -2.80 -14.50 13.45
CA PRO A 193 -1.85 -15.57 13.15
C PRO A 193 -1.15 -15.39 11.79
N THR A 194 -1.85 -14.88 10.79
CA THR A 194 -1.28 -14.61 9.48
C THR A 194 -0.19 -13.53 9.56
N ARG A 195 -0.42 -12.44 10.32
CA ARG A 195 0.60 -11.41 10.56
C ARG A 195 1.88 -11.98 11.19
N LYS A 196 1.75 -12.88 12.18
CA LYS A 196 2.93 -13.54 12.79
C LYS A 196 3.74 -14.30 11.74
N LYS A 197 3.07 -15.06 10.88
CA LYS A 197 3.73 -15.84 9.82
C LYS A 197 4.39 -14.94 8.78
N GLU A 198 3.72 -13.88 8.33
CA GLU A 198 4.26 -12.93 7.35
C GLU A 198 5.43 -12.11 7.93
N TYR A 199 5.35 -11.70 9.20
CA TYR A 199 6.48 -11.07 9.89
C TYR A 199 7.72 -11.98 9.89
N ALA A 200 7.56 -13.24 10.29
CA ALA A 200 8.67 -14.18 10.32
C ALA A 200 9.28 -14.41 8.92
N LYS A 201 8.45 -14.59 7.88
CA LYS A 201 8.91 -14.70 6.49
C LYS A 201 9.70 -13.46 6.06
N ARG A 202 9.19 -12.26 6.35
CA ARG A 202 9.81 -10.99 6.00
C ARG A 202 11.19 -10.83 6.64
N VAL A 203 11.33 -11.21 7.91
CA VAL A 203 12.63 -11.18 8.63
C VAL A 203 13.67 -12.07 7.95
N PHE A 204 13.29 -13.26 7.47
CA PHE A 204 14.20 -14.14 6.74
C PHE A 204 14.51 -13.69 5.31
N TYR A 205 13.61 -12.94 4.69
CA TYR A 205 13.73 -12.48 3.30
C TYR A 205 14.55 -11.18 3.16
N LEU A 206 14.38 -10.23 4.08
CA LEU A 206 14.98 -8.90 3.95
C LEU A 206 16.47 -8.88 4.33
N PRO A 207 17.33 -8.34 3.46
CA PRO A 207 18.79 -8.28 3.69
C PRO A 207 19.20 -7.54 4.97
N GLN A 208 18.39 -6.57 5.42
CA GLN A 208 18.67 -5.79 6.62
C GLN A 208 18.77 -6.64 7.91
N TYR A 209 18.04 -7.76 7.98
CA TYR A 209 18.09 -8.68 9.14
C TYR A 209 19.13 -9.79 8.97
N ALA A 210 19.81 -9.87 7.82
CA ALA A 210 20.65 -11.00 7.47
C ALA A 210 21.89 -11.15 8.38
N LYS A 211 22.41 -10.04 8.90
CA LYS A 211 23.56 -10.04 9.81
C LYS A 211 23.17 -10.63 11.17
N GLU A 212 22.12 -10.12 11.78
CA GLU A 212 21.64 -10.55 13.09
C GLU A 212 21.18 -12.01 13.06
N LEU A 213 20.50 -12.44 12.00
CA LEU A 213 20.08 -13.84 11.82
C LEU A 213 21.27 -14.82 11.76
N ARG A 214 22.46 -14.36 11.30
CA ARG A 214 23.67 -15.20 11.16
C ARG A 214 24.62 -15.10 12.33
N THR A 215 24.60 -14.00 13.06
CA THR A 215 25.51 -13.72 14.18
C THR A 215 24.90 -13.99 15.55
N THR A 216 23.57 -14.22 15.60
CA THR A 216 22.85 -14.47 16.84
C THR A 216 21.91 -15.68 16.71
N SER A 217 21.38 -16.15 17.84
CA SER A 217 20.37 -17.23 17.87
C SER A 217 18.93 -16.72 17.62
N VAL A 218 18.75 -15.47 17.14
CA VAL A 218 17.43 -14.86 16.88
C VAL A 218 16.63 -15.65 15.84
N SER A 219 17.32 -16.34 14.90
CA SER A 219 16.64 -17.20 13.91
C SER A 219 15.70 -18.23 14.54
N GLN A 220 16.08 -18.83 15.68
CA GLN A 220 15.25 -19.79 16.42
C GLN A 220 14.02 -19.12 17.04
N ILE A 221 14.17 -17.89 17.54
CA ILE A 221 13.05 -17.10 18.10
C ILE A 221 12.06 -16.74 17.00
N VAL A 222 12.55 -16.26 15.84
CA VAL A 222 11.70 -15.93 14.69
C VAL A 222 10.98 -17.16 14.16
N GLN A 223 11.65 -18.34 14.14
CA GLN A 223 11.03 -19.60 13.77
C GLN A 223 9.93 -20.00 14.76
N SER A 224 10.15 -19.84 16.06
CA SER A 224 9.12 -20.13 17.08
C SER A 224 7.89 -19.22 16.94
N ILE A 225 8.06 -17.96 16.53
CA ILE A 225 6.95 -17.04 16.21
C ILE A 225 6.15 -17.58 15.01
N TYR A 226 6.83 -18.06 13.97
CA TYR A 226 6.17 -18.69 12.83
C TYR A 226 5.38 -19.93 13.24
N GLU A 227 5.97 -20.83 14.01
CA GLU A 227 5.35 -22.06 14.51
C GLU A 227 4.14 -21.77 15.41
N ALA A 228 4.24 -20.75 16.27
CA ALA A 228 3.10 -20.27 17.05
C ALA A 228 1.95 -19.79 16.14
N GLY A 229 2.26 -19.01 15.11
CA GLY A 229 1.27 -18.57 14.10
C GLY A 229 0.63 -19.73 13.35
N VAL A 230 1.39 -20.79 13.03
CA VAL A 230 0.88 -22.01 12.40
C VAL A 230 -0.03 -22.77 13.35
N SER A 231 0.37 -22.97 14.61
CA SER A 231 -0.43 -23.70 15.61
C SER A 231 -1.75 -23.00 15.92
N GLU A 232 -1.74 -21.66 16.03
CA GLU A 232 -2.95 -20.85 16.18
C GLU A 232 -3.85 -20.98 14.94
N THR A 233 -3.29 -20.94 13.74
CA THR A 233 -4.03 -21.15 12.49
C THR A 233 -4.73 -22.51 12.49
N ILE A 234 -4.02 -23.59 12.86
CA ILE A 234 -4.56 -24.95 12.94
C ILE A 234 -5.70 -25.03 13.98
N ALA A 235 -5.54 -24.40 15.15
CA ALA A 235 -6.58 -24.36 16.17
C ALA A 235 -7.86 -23.65 15.67
N ILE A 236 -7.72 -22.53 14.98
CA ILE A 236 -8.82 -21.79 14.34
C ILE A 236 -9.49 -22.66 13.26
N CYS A 237 -8.71 -23.29 12.38
CA CYS A 237 -9.24 -24.20 11.36
C CYS A 237 -10.04 -25.37 11.99
N ARG A 238 -9.56 -25.97 13.07
CA ARG A 238 -10.27 -27.02 13.79
C ARG A 238 -11.56 -26.53 14.46
N LYS A 239 -11.56 -25.31 15.01
CA LYS A 239 -12.73 -24.70 15.66
C LYS A 239 -13.84 -24.37 14.67
N PHE A 240 -13.52 -23.67 13.59
CA PHE A 240 -14.50 -23.20 12.62
C PHE A 240 -14.79 -24.25 11.54
N GLY A 241 -13.79 -25.02 11.10
CA GLY A 241 -13.91 -25.97 10.00
C GLY A 241 -14.98 -27.03 10.20
N LYS A 242 -15.17 -27.52 11.44
CA LYS A 242 -16.26 -28.48 11.75
C LYS A 242 -17.64 -27.88 11.52
N LYS A 243 -17.86 -26.61 11.91
CA LYS A 243 -19.14 -25.92 11.74
C LYS A 243 -19.40 -25.57 10.29
N ILE A 244 -18.39 -25.01 9.62
CA ILE A 244 -18.46 -24.66 8.19
C ILE A 244 -18.66 -25.93 7.36
N GLY A 245 -17.88 -26.99 7.63
CA GLY A 245 -18.01 -28.27 6.91
C GLY A 245 -19.38 -28.92 7.09
N PHE A 246 -19.97 -28.86 8.29
CA PHE A 246 -21.32 -29.36 8.52
C PHE A 246 -22.37 -28.55 7.75
N LEU A 247 -22.26 -27.22 7.74
CA LEU A 247 -23.19 -26.37 6.98
C LEU A 247 -23.07 -26.59 5.47
N ASN A 248 -21.86 -26.67 4.95
CA ASN A 248 -21.63 -26.99 3.54
C ASN A 248 -22.15 -28.40 3.17
N PHE A 249 -22.03 -29.38 4.07
CA PHE A 249 -22.60 -30.71 3.86
C PHE A 249 -24.14 -30.66 3.79
N VAL A 250 -24.77 -29.90 4.70
CA VAL A 250 -26.24 -29.72 4.68
C VAL A 250 -26.66 -28.99 3.40
N GLU A 251 -25.93 -27.96 2.99
CA GLU A 251 -26.16 -27.21 1.76
C GLU A 251 -26.09 -28.12 0.52
N LEU A 252 -25.05 -28.96 0.41
CA LEU A 252 -24.88 -29.96 -0.65
C LEU A 252 -26.05 -30.95 -0.70
N LEU A 253 -26.49 -31.48 0.47
CA LEU A 253 -27.63 -32.39 0.52
C LEU A 253 -28.92 -31.76 0.02
N ILE A 254 -29.12 -30.46 0.26
CA ILE A 254 -30.29 -29.73 -0.19
C ILE A 254 -30.18 -29.41 -1.68
N SER A 255 -29.03 -28.89 -2.13
CA SER A 255 -28.79 -28.52 -3.52
C SER A 255 -28.85 -29.77 -4.42
N ASP A 256 -27.99 -30.74 -4.24
CA ASP A 256 -27.93 -31.92 -5.10
C ASP A 256 -29.05 -32.93 -4.82
N GLY A 257 -29.47 -33.07 -3.56
CA GLY A 257 -30.51 -34.01 -3.17
C GLY A 257 -31.92 -33.52 -3.51
N LEU A 258 -32.33 -32.39 -2.97
CA LEU A 258 -33.71 -31.94 -3.09
C LEU A 258 -33.96 -31.14 -4.37
N VAL A 259 -33.06 -30.21 -4.73
CA VAL A 259 -33.26 -29.33 -5.91
C VAL A 259 -33.22 -30.13 -7.21
N ILE A 260 -32.35 -31.17 -7.28
CA ILE A 260 -32.16 -31.97 -8.50
C ILE A 260 -33.03 -33.22 -8.49
N MET A 261 -32.97 -34.02 -7.41
CA MET A 261 -33.62 -35.34 -7.39
C MET A 261 -35.15 -35.26 -7.31
N LEU A 262 -35.73 -34.28 -6.59
CA LEU A 262 -37.17 -34.15 -6.43
C LEU A 262 -37.90 -33.87 -7.76
N PRO A 263 -37.50 -32.90 -8.59
CA PRO A 263 -38.13 -32.67 -9.90
C PRO A 263 -37.91 -33.81 -10.87
N ILE A 264 -36.71 -34.46 -10.86
CA ILE A 264 -36.44 -35.62 -11.72
C ILE A 264 -37.36 -36.79 -11.32
N ALA A 265 -37.48 -37.08 -10.03
CA ALA A 265 -38.40 -38.11 -9.54
C ALA A 265 -39.85 -37.84 -9.94
N TYR A 266 -40.28 -36.58 -9.85
CA TYR A 266 -41.60 -36.15 -10.32
C TYR A 266 -41.80 -36.45 -11.82
N VAL A 267 -40.84 -36.09 -12.68
CA VAL A 267 -40.91 -36.34 -14.13
C VAL A 267 -40.95 -37.83 -14.42
N VAL A 268 -40.18 -38.65 -13.71
CA VAL A 268 -40.22 -40.14 -13.84
C VAL A 268 -41.62 -40.66 -13.47
N VAL A 269 -42.23 -40.19 -12.38
CA VAL A 269 -43.59 -40.59 -12.00
C VAL A 269 -44.60 -40.21 -13.08
N ARG A 270 -44.47 -39.04 -13.69
CA ARG A 270 -45.34 -38.59 -14.80
C ARG A 270 -45.26 -39.50 -15.99
N ILE A 271 -44.06 -39.97 -16.36
CA ILE A 271 -43.88 -40.93 -17.45
C ILE A 271 -44.54 -42.27 -17.13
N LEU A 272 -44.33 -42.79 -15.93
CA LEU A 272 -44.90 -44.07 -15.49
C LEU A 272 -46.44 -44.05 -15.37
N THR A 273 -47.04 -42.85 -15.16
CA THR A 273 -48.51 -42.70 -15.12
C THR A 273 -49.15 -42.46 -16.49
N GLY A 274 -48.43 -42.66 -17.55
CA GLY A 274 -49.02 -42.73 -18.94
C GLY A 274 -49.00 -41.43 -19.72
N HIS A 275 -48.26 -40.39 -19.26
CA HIS A 275 -48.00 -39.22 -20.07
C HIS A 275 -46.82 -39.55 -21.01
N MET A 276 -47.08 -39.84 -22.29
CA MET A 276 -46.05 -40.13 -23.28
C MET A 276 -45.20 -38.89 -23.54
N LEU A 277 -43.93 -38.91 -23.10
CA LEU A 277 -42.87 -38.00 -23.47
C LEU A 277 -41.85 -38.76 -24.33
N LEU A 278 -41.33 -38.12 -25.37
CA LEU A 278 -40.16 -38.62 -26.10
C LEU A 278 -38.97 -38.69 -25.13
N ILE A 279 -38.05 -39.66 -25.34
CA ILE A 279 -36.84 -39.80 -24.53
C ILE A 279 -36.02 -38.51 -24.54
N GLY A 280 -35.97 -37.83 -25.69
CA GLY A 280 -35.34 -36.53 -25.84
C GLY A 280 -35.95 -35.43 -24.97
N ASP A 281 -37.27 -35.40 -24.80
CA ASP A 281 -37.96 -34.44 -23.92
C ASP A 281 -37.68 -34.71 -22.44
N PHE A 282 -37.66 -35.97 -22.01
CA PHE A 282 -37.31 -36.37 -20.66
C PHE A 282 -35.89 -35.91 -20.29
N ILE A 283 -34.90 -36.19 -21.15
CA ILE A 283 -33.52 -35.80 -20.92
C ILE A 283 -33.38 -34.28 -20.92
N GLY A 284 -34.05 -33.59 -21.85
CA GLY A 284 -34.05 -32.12 -21.87
C GLY A 284 -34.61 -31.49 -20.61
N ILE A 285 -35.71 -32.02 -20.05
CA ILE A 285 -36.29 -31.53 -18.80
C ILE A 285 -35.36 -31.81 -17.61
N ALA A 286 -34.86 -33.05 -17.49
CA ALA A 286 -33.96 -33.44 -16.41
C ALA A 286 -32.70 -32.56 -16.39
N GLN A 287 -32.10 -32.33 -17.56
CA GLN A 287 -30.93 -31.47 -17.70
C GLN A 287 -31.25 -30.00 -17.41
N SER A 288 -32.42 -29.50 -17.84
CA SER A 288 -32.87 -28.13 -17.56
C SER A 288 -33.03 -27.88 -16.08
N ILE A 289 -33.60 -28.82 -15.35
CA ILE A 289 -33.78 -28.76 -13.89
C ILE A 289 -32.43 -28.74 -13.19
N THR A 290 -31.50 -29.58 -13.61
CA THR A 290 -30.15 -29.65 -13.04
C THR A 290 -29.40 -28.34 -13.29
N THR A 291 -29.42 -27.84 -14.53
CA THR A 291 -28.76 -26.55 -14.89
C THR A 291 -29.40 -25.38 -14.11
N PHE A 292 -30.73 -25.33 -14.04
CA PHE A 292 -31.45 -24.31 -13.30
C PHE A 292 -31.07 -24.30 -11.82
N GLY A 293 -30.94 -25.47 -11.21
CA GLY A 293 -30.54 -25.61 -9.81
C GLY A 293 -29.14 -25.05 -9.56
N TRP A 294 -28.16 -25.43 -10.39
CA TRP A 294 -26.78 -24.92 -10.27
C TRP A 294 -26.68 -23.41 -10.60
N ASP A 295 -27.34 -22.94 -11.64
CA ASP A 295 -27.33 -21.53 -12.01
C ASP A 295 -27.93 -20.64 -10.90
N LEU A 296 -28.94 -21.17 -10.19
CA LEU A 296 -29.55 -20.44 -9.09
C LEU A 296 -28.67 -20.43 -7.82
N GLU A 297 -27.93 -21.50 -7.54
CA GLU A 297 -26.91 -21.53 -6.49
C GLU A 297 -25.83 -20.48 -6.79
N TRP A 298 -25.30 -20.46 -8.02
CA TRP A 298 -24.32 -19.46 -8.45
C TRP A 298 -24.86 -18.03 -8.37
N PHE A 299 -26.13 -17.83 -8.67
CA PHE A 299 -26.77 -16.51 -8.54
C PHE A 299 -26.70 -15.97 -7.10
N PHE A 300 -27.00 -16.83 -6.12
CA PHE A 300 -26.91 -16.43 -4.72
C PHE A 300 -25.46 -16.26 -4.25
N ASP A 301 -24.55 -17.09 -4.69
CA ASP A 301 -23.11 -16.95 -4.40
C ASP A 301 -22.55 -15.63 -4.93
N GLU A 302 -22.92 -15.21 -6.13
CA GLU A 302 -22.53 -13.92 -6.68
C GLU A 302 -23.12 -12.73 -5.90
N LEU A 303 -24.36 -12.83 -5.42
CA LEU A 303 -24.94 -11.82 -4.54
C LEU A 303 -24.21 -11.72 -3.20
N ILE A 304 -23.79 -12.85 -2.63
CA ILE A 304 -22.99 -12.90 -1.40
C ILE A 304 -21.61 -12.30 -1.66
N ALA A 305 -20.95 -12.65 -2.77
CA ALA A 305 -19.65 -12.12 -3.16
C ALA A 305 -19.69 -10.59 -3.35
N ILE A 306 -20.73 -10.04 -3.98
CA ILE A 306 -20.92 -8.58 -4.08
C ILE A 306 -21.08 -7.94 -2.71
N LYS A 307 -21.82 -8.59 -1.80
CA LYS A 307 -21.99 -8.09 -0.43
C LYS A 307 -20.68 -8.08 0.34
N GLU A 308 -19.89 -9.13 0.25
CA GLU A 308 -18.56 -9.19 0.88
C GLU A 308 -17.61 -8.14 0.29
N ALA A 309 -17.53 -8.04 -1.03
CA ALA A 309 -16.73 -7.03 -1.71
C ALA A 309 -17.14 -5.59 -1.35
N SER A 310 -18.43 -5.37 -1.07
CA SER A 310 -18.96 -4.06 -0.71
C SER A 310 -18.33 -3.48 0.55
N LEU A 311 -17.89 -4.32 1.49
CA LEU A 311 -17.23 -3.88 2.72
C LEU A 311 -15.88 -3.25 2.43
N TYR A 312 -15.08 -3.87 1.54
CA TYR A 312 -13.76 -3.36 1.15
C TYR A 312 -13.86 -2.11 0.26
N ILE A 313 -14.85 -2.07 -0.63
CA ILE A 313 -15.09 -0.87 -1.47
C ILE A 313 -15.54 0.30 -0.60
N ARG A 314 -16.31 0.04 0.45
CA ARG A 314 -16.70 1.06 1.42
C ARG A 314 -15.49 1.56 2.22
N GLU A 315 -14.60 0.69 2.70
CA GLU A 315 -13.36 1.07 3.37
C GLU A 315 -12.48 1.97 2.47
N TYR A 316 -12.38 1.63 1.18
CA TYR A 316 -11.71 2.48 0.19
C TYR A 316 -12.40 3.84 0.00
N GLN A 317 -13.72 3.87 -0.01
CA GLN A 317 -14.50 5.10 -0.12
C GLN A 317 -14.30 5.99 1.11
N GLU A 318 -14.40 5.43 2.32
CA GLU A 318 -14.15 6.13 3.58
C GLU A 318 -12.72 6.68 3.64
N TYR A 319 -11.72 5.92 3.18
CA TYR A 319 -10.35 6.41 3.02
C TYR A 319 -10.28 7.60 2.07
N CYS A 320 -10.91 7.51 0.91
CA CYS A 320 -10.94 8.59 -0.06
C CYS A 320 -11.66 9.85 0.42
N GLU A 321 -12.63 9.72 1.31
CA GLU A 321 -13.38 10.84 1.91
C GLU A 321 -12.60 11.46 3.10
N THR A 322 -11.95 10.63 3.91
CA THR A 322 -11.17 11.07 5.08
C THR A 322 -9.87 11.74 4.67
N TYR A 323 -9.13 11.11 3.76
CA TYR A 323 -7.87 11.63 3.25
C TYR A 323 -8.08 12.26 1.86
N GLN A 324 -8.90 13.30 1.81
CA GLN A 324 -8.99 14.12 0.61
C GLN A 324 -7.64 14.77 0.37
N LYS A 325 -7.28 15.02 -0.91
CA LYS A 325 -6.16 15.91 -1.19
C LYS A 325 -6.40 17.17 -0.37
N THR A 326 -5.63 17.33 0.69
CA THR A 326 -5.69 18.56 1.46
C THR A 326 -5.26 19.62 0.47
N GLU A 327 -6.14 20.55 0.15
CA GLU A 327 -5.71 21.78 -0.49
C GLU A 327 -4.71 22.37 0.50
N THR A 328 -3.42 22.03 0.28
CA THR A 328 -2.31 22.73 0.92
C THR A 328 -2.56 24.19 0.63
N GLY A 329 -2.24 25.06 1.58
CA GLY A 329 -2.60 26.47 1.51
C GLY A 329 -2.46 27.08 0.11
N ASP A 330 -3.30 28.05 -0.19
CA ASP A 330 -3.39 28.70 -1.52
C ASP A 330 -2.30 29.74 -1.73
N ARG A 331 -1.49 30.03 -0.71
CA ARG A 331 -0.49 31.10 -0.77
C ARG A 331 0.81 30.61 -1.40
N HIS A 332 1.32 31.35 -2.33
CA HIS A 332 2.66 31.17 -2.87
C HIS A 332 3.69 31.85 -1.98
N LEU A 333 4.82 31.18 -1.79
CA LEU A 333 5.93 31.69 -1.00
C LEU A 333 6.85 32.55 -1.88
N ASP A 334 7.01 33.80 -1.50
CA ASP A 334 8.01 34.71 -2.10
C ASP A 334 9.13 34.98 -1.07
N CYS A 335 10.34 34.58 -1.43
CA CYS A 335 11.55 34.78 -0.65
C CYS A 335 12.55 35.74 -1.32
N SER A 336 12.15 36.51 -2.34
CA SER A 336 13.03 37.40 -3.10
C SER A 336 13.71 38.47 -2.22
N ASN A 337 13.08 38.90 -1.13
CA ASN A 337 13.60 39.85 -0.14
C ASN A 337 14.12 39.21 1.13
N GLY A 338 14.46 37.92 1.12
CA GLY A 338 14.76 37.12 2.30
C GLY A 338 13.50 36.60 2.99
N PHE A 339 13.68 35.97 4.14
CA PHE A 339 12.56 35.44 4.94
C PHE A 339 12.82 35.56 6.44
N GLU A 340 11.75 35.55 7.23
CA GLU A 340 11.76 35.41 8.67
C GLU A 340 10.82 34.27 9.04
N LEU A 341 11.33 33.31 9.85
CA LEU A 341 10.56 32.17 10.34
C LEU A 341 10.51 32.24 11.87
N SER A 342 9.30 32.27 12.44
CA SER A 342 9.09 32.48 13.87
C SER A 342 8.24 31.37 14.46
N PHE A 343 8.70 30.82 15.58
CA PHE A 343 7.92 29.95 16.47
C PHE A 343 7.35 30.80 17.59
N VAL A 344 6.06 30.74 17.82
CA VAL A 344 5.34 31.49 18.86
C VAL A 344 4.59 30.50 19.74
N ASP A 345 5.05 30.33 20.97
CA ASP A 345 4.52 29.44 21.99
C ASP A 345 4.23 28.01 21.49
N VAL A 346 5.18 27.47 20.71
CA VAL A 346 4.98 26.17 20.07
C VAL A 346 5.17 25.03 21.05
N GLY A 347 4.16 24.16 21.12
CA GLY A 347 4.17 22.90 21.85
C GLY A 347 3.74 21.72 20.97
N TYR A 348 4.19 20.51 21.34
CA TYR A 348 3.82 19.28 20.63
C TYR A 348 3.81 18.05 21.53
N SER A 349 2.83 17.16 21.32
CA SER A 349 2.72 15.86 21.98
C SER A 349 2.44 14.76 20.96
N TYR A 350 3.18 13.64 21.03
CA TYR A 350 2.96 12.48 20.16
C TYR A 350 1.64 11.76 20.40
N GLN A 351 1.12 11.83 21.61
CA GLN A 351 -0.14 11.21 22.02
C GLN A 351 -1.18 12.27 22.33
N LYS A 352 -2.43 12.03 21.93
CA LYS A 352 -3.58 12.86 22.28
C LYS A 352 -4.17 12.35 23.59
N GLY A 353 -4.21 13.16 24.65
CA GLY A 353 -4.80 12.83 25.95
C GLY A 353 -4.30 13.72 27.08
N THR A 354 -4.99 13.71 28.21
CA THR A 354 -4.69 14.56 29.37
C THR A 354 -3.35 14.23 30.06
N ASP A 355 -2.82 13.02 29.87
CA ASP A 355 -1.54 12.55 30.43
C ASP A 355 -0.44 12.42 29.37
N ALA A 356 -0.62 13.02 28.18
CA ALA A 356 0.36 12.96 27.10
C ALA A 356 1.63 13.74 27.48
N LYS A 357 2.77 13.04 27.48
CA LYS A 357 4.08 13.68 27.71
C LYS A 357 4.37 14.63 26.54
N ARG A 358 4.50 15.92 26.83
CA ARG A 358 4.88 16.94 25.85
C ARG A 358 6.32 16.70 25.40
N ALA A 359 6.51 16.61 24.09
CA ALA A 359 7.84 16.52 23.48
C ALA A 359 8.47 17.89 23.27
N LEU A 360 7.63 18.91 23.03
CA LEU A 360 8.00 20.33 23.02
C LEU A 360 6.97 21.13 23.78
N HIS A 361 7.40 22.20 24.43
CA HIS A 361 6.55 23.19 25.12
C HIS A 361 7.23 24.56 25.14
N ASP A 362 6.44 25.61 25.02
CA ASP A 362 6.83 27.00 25.13
C ASP A 362 8.05 27.38 24.26
N VAL A 363 8.13 26.79 23.04
CA VAL A 363 9.24 27.09 22.13
C VAL A 363 8.97 28.41 21.42
N ASN A 364 9.84 29.38 21.69
CA ASN A 364 9.82 30.70 21.10
C ASN A 364 11.19 30.99 20.47
N VAL A 365 11.25 31.12 19.14
CA VAL A 365 12.48 31.43 18.41
C VAL A 365 12.16 32.06 17.05
N THR A 366 12.95 33.06 16.67
CA THR A 366 12.88 33.67 15.33
C THR A 366 14.18 33.38 14.57
N ILE A 367 14.08 32.84 13.39
CA ILE A 367 15.19 32.51 12.47
C ILE A 367 15.12 33.46 11.28
N ARG A 368 16.26 34.09 10.97
CA ARG A 368 16.35 35.04 9.86
C ARG A 368 17.13 34.45 8.68
N ASN A 369 16.85 34.99 7.54
CA ASN A 369 17.56 34.63 6.31
C ASN A 369 19.07 34.85 6.46
N GLY A 370 19.87 33.87 6.00
CA GLY A 370 21.34 33.91 6.01
C GLY A 370 22.00 33.48 7.32
N GLU A 371 21.23 33.13 8.39
CA GLU A 371 21.80 32.64 9.66
C GLU A 371 22.30 31.18 9.54
N VAL A 372 23.41 30.89 10.17
CA VAL A 372 23.89 29.51 10.41
C VAL A 372 23.62 29.18 11.87
N ILE A 373 22.70 28.24 12.11
CA ILE A 373 22.19 27.91 13.45
C ILE A 373 22.55 26.48 13.82
N ALA A 374 23.14 26.30 14.99
CA ALA A 374 23.36 24.98 15.59
C ALA A 374 22.27 24.68 16.62
N VAL A 375 21.73 23.45 16.58
CA VAL A 375 20.80 22.95 17.59
C VAL A 375 21.49 21.86 18.38
N VAL A 376 21.61 22.04 19.71
CA VAL A 376 22.29 21.12 20.61
C VAL A 376 21.40 20.76 21.81
N GLY A 377 21.72 19.68 22.49
CA GLY A 377 21.00 19.19 23.69
C GLY A 377 21.13 17.66 23.80
N GLU A 378 20.73 17.14 24.95
CA GLU A 378 20.76 15.71 25.23
C GLU A 378 19.81 14.90 24.31
N ASN A 379 19.99 13.58 24.32
CA ASN A 379 19.06 12.68 23.61
C ASN A 379 17.67 12.77 24.23
N GLY A 380 16.64 12.96 23.40
CA GLY A 380 15.27 13.15 23.85
C GLY A 380 14.93 14.59 24.31
N ALA A 381 15.82 15.57 24.13
CA ALA A 381 15.56 16.98 24.46
C ALA A 381 14.54 17.66 23.51
N GLY A 382 14.08 17.00 22.42
CA GLY A 382 13.08 17.54 21.50
C GLY A 382 13.63 18.04 20.15
N LYS A 383 14.94 17.93 19.88
CA LYS A 383 15.59 18.45 18.66
C LYS A 383 14.97 17.94 17.35
N THR A 384 14.81 16.62 17.20
CA THR A 384 14.20 16.02 16.02
C THR A 384 12.71 16.40 15.88
N THR A 385 11.98 16.52 17.00
CA THR A 385 10.60 17.00 17.00
C THR A 385 10.51 18.45 16.52
N PHE A 386 11.43 19.30 16.93
CA PHE A 386 11.54 20.68 16.46
C PHE A 386 11.77 20.74 14.95
N ILE A 387 12.70 19.94 14.40
CA ILE A 387 12.93 19.86 12.95
C ILE A 387 11.70 19.35 12.20
N ASN A 388 11.02 18.34 12.70
CA ASN A 388 9.85 17.79 12.04
C ASN A 388 8.66 18.76 12.01
N LEU A 389 8.53 19.60 13.03
CA LEU A 389 7.56 20.70 13.02
C LEU A 389 7.98 21.83 12.07
N LEU A 390 9.26 22.20 12.09
CA LEU A 390 9.84 23.21 11.23
C LEU A 390 9.68 22.88 9.75
N SER A 391 9.93 21.62 9.38
CA SER A 391 9.79 21.13 7.99
C SER A 391 8.35 20.84 7.57
N GLY A 392 7.36 21.03 8.46
CA GLY A 392 5.95 20.76 8.19
C GLY A 392 5.57 19.28 8.14
N LEU A 393 6.45 18.36 8.57
CA LEU A 393 6.14 16.93 8.65
C LEU A 393 5.12 16.60 9.73
N PHE A 394 5.18 17.31 10.86
CA PHE A 394 4.23 17.16 11.96
C PHE A 394 3.18 18.25 11.95
N VAL A 395 1.92 17.85 12.21
CA VAL A 395 0.75 18.74 12.28
C VAL A 395 0.07 18.55 13.64
N GLY A 396 -0.71 19.53 14.08
CA GLY A 396 -1.43 19.43 15.36
C GLY A 396 -0.63 19.92 16.56
N LYS A 397 0.26 20.89 16.33
CA LYS A 397 1.00 21.65 17.34
C LYS A 397 0.08 22.63 18.10
N GLU A 398 0.49 22.99 19.30
CA GLU A 398 0.03 24.19 20.01
C GLU A 398 0.87 25.39 19.52
N GLY A 399 0.35 26.61 19.59
CA GLY A 399 1.03 27.81 19.11
C GLY A 399 1.09 27.94 17.59
N GLU A 400 1.94 28.82 17.07
CA GLU A 400 2.02 29.16 15.65
C GLU A 400 3.46 29.08 15.13
N ILE A 401 3.61 28.59 13.88
CA ILE A 401 4.87 28.67 13.12
C ILE A 401 4.61 29.58 11.93
N LEU A 402 5.22 30.75 11.97
CA LEU A 402 5.00 31.80 11.00
C LEU A 402 6.20 31.92 10.05
N LEU A 403 5.95 31.87 8.75
CA LEU A 403 6.94 32.18 7.70
C LEU A 403 6.49 33.51 7.06
N ASN A 404 7.31 34.55 7.16
CA ASN A 404 6.97 35.92 6.73
C ASN A 404 5.63 36.41 7.31
N GLY A 405 5.37 36.11 8.61
CA GLY A 405 4.13 36.49 9.30
C GLY A 405 2.88 35.72 8.90
N THR A 406 3.01 34.69 8.08
CA THR A 406 1.92 33.81 7.66
C THR A 406 2.17 32.41 8.20
N GLU A 407 1.11 31.75 8.72
CA GLU A 407 1.19 30.38 9.22
C GLU A 407 1.68 29.44 8.11
N ILE A 408 2.68 28.60 8.41
CA ILE A 408 3.36 27.73 7.42
C ILE A 408 2.39 26.80 6.68
N SER A 409 1.32 26.38 7.33
CA SER A 409 0.27 25.53 6.76
C SER A 409 -0.55 26.20 5.65
N GLN A 410 -0.48 27.53 5.51
CA GLN A 410 -1.18 28.29 4.46
C GLN A 410 -0.41 28.34 3.14
N TYR A 411 0.85 27.94 3.12
CA TYR A 411 1.65 27.90 1.89
C TYR A 411 1.42 26.60 1.11
N THR A 412 1.64 26.64 -0.21
CA THR A 412 1.54 25.45 -1.05
C THR A 412 2.64 24.45 -0.69
N LYS A 413 2.32 23.13 -0.71
CA LYS A 413 3.32 22.07 -0.47
C LYS A 413 4.49 22.15 -1.46
N ALA A 414 4.20 22.50 -2.72
CA ALA A 414 5.21 22.64 -3.76
C ALA A 414 6.24 23.73 -3.40
N ASP A 415 5.79 24.89 -2.88
CA ASP A 415 6.70 25.96 -2.48
C ASP A 415 7.50 25.58 -1.23
N LEU A 416 6.87 24.94 -0.24
CA LEU A 416 7.57 24.46 0.95
C LEU A 416 8.61 23.39 0.62
N THR A 417 8.34 22.49 -0.33
CA THR A 417 9.30 21.46 -0.77
C THR A 417 10.52 22.10 -1.46
N LYS A 418 10.34 23.20 -2.17
CA LYS A 418 11.44 23.99 -2.77
C LYS A 418 12.16 24.89 -1.77
N PHE A 419 11.50 25.24 -0.69
CA PHE A 419 12.06 26.09 0.36
C PHE A 419 12.95 25.31 1.33
N PHE A 420 12.52 24.12 1.78
CA PHE A 420 13.25 23.30 2.74
C PHE A 420 14.06 22.18 2.06
N GLY A 421 15.38 22.20 2.23
CA GLY A 421 16.24 21.06 1.91
C GLY A 421 16.62 20.34 3.20
N VAL A 422 16.10 19.12 3.40
CA VAL A 422 16.28 18.39 4.67
C VAL A 422 17.09 17.11 4.47
N ILE A 423 18.09 16.89 5.33
CA ILE A 423 18.71 15.58 5.55
C ILE A 423 18.30 15.11 6.94
N HIS A 424 17.50 14.07 7.02
CA HIS A 424 17.12 13.42 8.27
C HIS A 424 18.19 12.44 8.73
N GLN A 425 18.22 12.14 10.03
CA GLN A 425 19.13 11.15 10.62
C GLN A 425 18.97 9.77 9.95
N ASP A 426 17.71 9.35 9.75
CA ASP A 426 17.35 8.07 9.11
C ASP A 426 16.98 8.29 7.63
N PHE A 427 17.88 8.88 6.86
CA PHE A 427 17.66 9.08 5.43
C PHE A 427 17.70 7.78 4.63
N HIS A 428 17.00 7.75 3.51
CA HIS A 428 17.02 6.63 2.56
C HIS A 428 17.39 7.10 1.15
N LEU A 429 18.25 6.32 0.49
CA LEU A 429 18.46 6.40 -0.95
C LEU A 429 17.52 5.42 -1.64
N PHE A 430 16.98 5.85 -2.76
CA PHE A 430 16.06 5.04 -3.54
C PHE A 430 16.82 4.20 -4.58
N PRO A 431 16.34 2.97 -4.93
CA PRO A 431 16.95 2.11 -5.93
C PRO A 431 16.71 2.63 -7.37
N MET A 432 17.08 3.89 -7.59
CA MET A 432 17.03 4.59 -8.86
C MET A 432 18.41 5.13 -9.22
N SER A 433 18.56 5.88 -10.32
CA SER A 433 19.85 6.40 -10.74
C SER A 433 20.45 7.39 -9.72
N VAL A 434 21.78 7.59 -9.76
CA VAL A 434 22.45 8.65 -9.00
C VAL A 434 21.83 10.01 -9.34
N ARG A 435 21.59 10.26 -10.62
CA ARG A 435 20.93 11.47 -11.13
C ARG A 435 19.59 11.73 -10.44
N ASP A 436 18.70 10.72 -10.43
CA ASP A 436 17.36 10.88 -9.88
C ASP A 436 17.38 11.05 -8.36
N ASN A 437 18.31 10.37 -7.67
CA ASN A 437 18.51 10.56 -6.23
C ASN A 437 18.96 11.98 -5.88
N ILE A 438 19.76 12.63 -6.74
CA ILE A 438 20.22 14.00 -6.52
C ILE A 438 19.15 15.01 -6.90
N ARG A 439 18.49 14.82 -8.03
CA ARG A 439 17.39 15.70 -8.47
C ARG A 439 16.23 15.74 -7.49
N ALA A 440 15.88 14.61 -6.94
CA ALA A 440 14.74 14.46 -6.03
C ALA A 440 13.42 15.08 -6.57
N GLY A 441 13.23 15.01 -7.90
CA GLY A 441 12.05 15.55 -8.58
C GLY A 441 12.22 16.97 -9.16
N GLU A 442 13.33 17.66 -8.88
CA GLU A 442 13.61 18.99 -9.44
C GLU A 442 14.31 18.92 -10.81
N GLU A 443 14.14 19.98 -11.62
CA GLU A 443 14.82 20.11 -12.91
C GLU A 443 16.22 20.70 -12.70
N LEU A 444 17.23 19.85 -12.65
CA LEU A 444 18.64 20.25 -12.56
C LEU A 444 19.36 19.91 -13.86
N SER A 445 20.27 20.78 -14.29
CA SER A 445 21.19 20.52 -15.39
C SER A 445 22.20 19.42 -15.01
N GLU A 446 22.74 18.73 -16.01
CA GLU A 446 23.78 17.72 -15.78
C GLU A 446 25.03 18.32 -15.15
N GLU A 447 25.36 19.56 -15.52
CA GLU A 447 26.50 20.29 -15.01
C GLU A 447 26.36 20.60 -13.51
N GLU A 448 25.18 21.01 -13.04
CA GLU A 448 24.92 21.26 -11.63
C GLU A 448 25.05 19.98 -10.79
N ILE A 449 24.49 18.86 -11.28
CA ILE A 449 24.60 17.55 -10.62
C ILE A 449 26.06 17.10 -10.57
N GLN A 450 26.77 17.18 -11.70
CA GLN A 450 28.17 16.78 -11.78
C GLN A 450 29.07 17.63 -10.88
N ASN A 451 28.82 18.94 -10.81
CA ASN A 451 29.56 19.86 -9.94
C ASN A 451 29.37 19.50 -8.47
N ALA A 452 28.12 19.20 -8.05
CA ALA A 452 27.85 18.79 -6.67
C ALA A 452 28.52 17.47 -6.31
N VAL A 453 28.50 16.48 -7.20
CA VAL A 453 29.14 15.18 -6.99
C VAL A 453 30.67 15.27 -6.99
N ASN A 454 31.26 16.08 -7.88
CA ASN A 454 32.73 16.23 -8.01
C ASN A 454 33.38 16.79 -6.75
N GLN A 455 32.63 17.49 -5.92
CA GLN A 455 33.12 18.11 -4.70
C GLN A 455 33.18 17.12 -3.51
N LEU A 456 32.68 15.89 -3.69
CA LEU A 456 32.58 14.88 -2.65
C LEU A 456 33.39 13.63 -3.00
N GLU A 457 33.86 12.91 -1.99
CA GLU A 457 34.70 11.71 -2.20
C GLU A 457 33.93 10.56 -2.84
N VAL A 458 32.60 10.50 -2.70
CA VAL A 458 31.72 9.50 -3.32
C VAL A 458 31.85 9.49 -4.85
N ARG A 459 32.33 10.58 -5.46
CA ARG A 459 32.63 10.70 -6.89
C ARG A 459 33.52 9.57 -7.40
N LYS A 460 34.46 9.11 -6.59
CA LYS A 460 35.41 8.05 -6.96
C LYS A 460 34.73 6.70 -7.27
N LYS A 461 33.54 6.46 -6.72
CA LYS A 461 32.75 5.23 -6.95
C LYS A 461 31.73 5.36 -8.06
N ILE A 462 31.27 6.56 -8.37
CA ILE A 462 30.24 6.82 -9.38
C ILE A 462 30.89 6.81 -10.76
N ARG A 463 30.53 5.83 -11.59
CA ARG A 463 31.04 5.72 -12.98
C ARG A 463 30.33 6.69 -13.90
N ASN A 464 29.00 6.75 -13.82
CA ASN A 464 28.15 7.71 -14.52
C ASN A 464 26.92 8.04 -13.66
N LEU A 465 26.22 9.13 -13.99
CA LEU A 465 25.06 9.59 -13.25
C LEU A 465 23.81 8.70 -13.43
N ASP A 466 23.76 7.91 -14.47
CA ASP A 466 22.62 7.01 -14.76
C ASP A 466 22.78 5.65 -14.09
N GLN A 467 23.88 5.40 -13.38
CA GLN A 467 24.11 4.18 -12.62
C GLN A 467 23.08 4.07 -11.48
N SER A 468 22.40 2.92 -11.38
CA SER A 468 21.43 2.65 -10.33
C SER A 468 22.11 2.49 -8.97
N ILE A 469 21.50 3.04 -7.93
CA ILE A 469 21.90 2.85 -6.53
C ILE A 469 21.12 1.65 -5.99
N SER A 470 21.73 0.52 -5.89
CA SER A 470 21.16 -0.76 -5.43
C SER A 470 21.13 -1.81 -6.54
N ARG A 471 21.33 -3.06 -6.14
CA ARG A 471 21.22 -4.23 -7.03
C ARG A 471 19.80 -4.82 -7.06
N GLU A 472 18.83 -4.10 -6.58
CA GLU A 472 17.44 -4.58 -6.54
C GLU A 472 16.83 -4.66 -7.94
N PHE A 473 17.18 -3.69 -8.81
CA PHE A 473 16.67 -3.62 -10.19
C PHE A 473 17.77 -3.67 -11.27
N ALA A 474 19.05 -3.66 -10.87
CA ALA A 474 20.17 -3.69 -11.80
C ALA A 474 21.32 -4.52 -11.23
N ASP A 475 21.79 -5.53 -11.97
CA ASP A 475 22.85 -6.43 -11.52
C ASP A 475 24.19 -5.70 -11.25
N ASP A 476 24.46 -4.62 -11.99
CA ASP A 476 25.63 -3.75 -11.86
C ASP A 476 25.40 -2.54 -10.94
N GLY A 477 24.30 -2.54 -10.18
CA GLY A 477 23.91 -1.47 -9.27
C GLY A 477 25.01 -1.14 -8.25
N LEU A 478 25.15 0.15 -7.94
CA LEU A 478 26.13 0.70 -7.00
C LEU A 478 25.70 0.39 -5.57
N VAL A 479 26.58 -0.22 -4.78
CA VAL A 479 26.39 -0.41 -3.34
C VAL A 479 27.27 0.58 -2.61
N LEU A 480 26.64 1.51 -1.90
CA LEU A 480 27.30 2.54 -1.12
C LEU A 480 27.45 2.11 0.36
N SER A 481 28.54 2.49 0.99
CA SER A 481 28.67 2.47 2.45
C SER A 481 27.79 3.57 3.08
N GLY A 482 27.55 3.52 4.40
CA GLY A 482 26.78 4.54 5.10
C GLY A 482 27.31 5.96 4.88
N GLY A 483 28.63 6.15 4.99
CA GLY A 483 29.25 7.45 4.76
C GLY A 483 29.18 7.94 3.30
N GLU A 484 29.29 7.02 2.32
CA GLU A 484 29.10 7.38 0.91
C GLU A 484 27.64 7.75 0.59
N SER A 485 26.69 7.06 1.24
CA SER A 485 25.27 7.40 1.15
C SER A 485 24.98 8.79 1.73
N GLN A 486 25.61 9.15 2.86
CA GLN A 486 25.53 10.50 3.42
C GLN A 486 26.09 11.56 2.48
N GLN A 487 27.23 11.30 1.85
CA GLN A 487 27.81 12.21 0.86
C GLN A 487 26.88 12.41 -0.34
N LEU A 488 26.18 11.38 -0.79
CA LEU A 488 25.24 11.52 -1.89
C LEU A 488 24.01 12.36 -1.49
N MET A 489 23.55 12.25 -0.25
CA MET A 489 22.51 13.14 0.29
C MET A 489 22.98 14.59 0.37
N LEU A 490 24.24 14.83 0.75
CA LEU A 490 24.84 16.17 0.70
C LEU A 490 24.94 16.72 -0.73
N ALA A 491 25.27 15.87 -1.73
CA ALA A 491 25.22 16.28 -3.14
C ALA A 491 23.85 16.78 -3.56
N ARG A 492 22.77 16.13 -3.09
CA ARG A 492 21.38 16.59 -3.31
C ARG A 492 21.16 18.01 -2.79
N ILE A 493 21.59 18.31 -1.55
CA ILE A 493 21.42 19.63 -0.93
C ILE A 493 22.25 20.69 -1.66
N ILE A 494 23.47 20.36 -2.06
CA ILE A 494 24.36 21.28 -2.80
C ILE A 494 23.76 21.64 -4.16
N ALA A 495 23.26 20.64 -4.90
CA ALA A 495 22.74 20.82 -6.25
C ALA A 495 21.44 21.63 -6.30
N ASN A 496 20.52 21.43 -5.36
CA ASN A 496 19.15 21.98 -5.42
C ASN A 496 19.00 23.42 -4.88
N ARG A 497 20.00 24.02 -4.27
CA ARG A 497 20.02 25.44 -3.85
C ARG A 497 18.83 25.86 -2.98
N TYR A 498 18.42 25.04 -2.01
CA TYR A 498 17.33 25.36 -1.09
C TYR A 498 17.62 26.65 -0.29
N PRO A 499 16.64 27.56 -0.09
CA PRO A 499 16.78 28.74 0.75
C PRO A 499 17.02 28.40 2.22
N PHE A 500 16.37 27.35 2.75
CA PHE A 500 16.53 26.86 4.10
C PHE A 500 17.01 25.40 4.11
N VAL A 501 18.19 25.15 4.63
CA VAL A 501 18.79 23.82 4.71
C VAL A 501 18.76 23.31 6.16
N ILE A 502 18.26 22.09 6.35
CA ILE A 502 18.19 21.42 7.65
C ILE A 502 19.03 20.15 7.57
N LEU A 503 20.02 20.02 8.46
CA LEU A 503 20.95 18.91 8.51
C LEU A 503 20.86 18.21 9.89
N ASP A 504 20.20 17.06 9.96
CA ASP A 504 20.11 16.27 11.19
C ASP A 504 21.22 15.21 11.20
N GLU A 505 22.32 15.48 11.89
CA GLU A 505 23.53 14.63 12.01
C GLU A 505 24.08 14.15 10.65
N PRO A 506 24.33 15.03 9.69
CA PRO A 506 24.60 14.67 8.29
C PRO A 506 25.92 13.89 8.08
N THR A 507 26.73 13.72 9.12
CA THR A 507 28.09 13.14 9.07
C THR A 507 28.34 12.09 10.13
N SER A 508 27.29 11.57 10.79
CA SER A 508 27.39 10.60 11.91
C SER A 508 28.09 9.26 11.52
N ALA A 509 28.03 8.85 10.24
CA ALA A 509 28.64 7.62 9.74
C ALA A 509 30.08 7.83 9.19
N LEU A 510 30.66 9.01 9.34
CA LEU A 510 32.00 9.36 8.85
C LEU A 510 33.03 9.31 9.99
N ASP A 511 34.29 9.04 9.62
CA ASP A 511 35.41 9.17 10.55
C ASP A 511 35.64 10.66 10.92
N PRO A 512 36.21 10.97 12.09
CA PRO A 512 36.33 12.33 12.58
C PRO A 512 37.10 13.30 11.67
N LEU A 513 38.09 12.82 10.93
CA LEU A 513 38.88 13.66 10.02
C LEU A 513 38.10 14.00 8.76
N THR A 514 37.46 12.99 8.16
CA THR A 514 36.59 13.18 6.99
C THR A 514 35.38 14.04 7.34
N GLU A 515 34.77 13.82 8.49
CA GLU A 515 33.67 14.64 9.00
C GLU A 515 34.05 16.12 9.14
N ARG A 516 35.20 16.41 9.79
CA ARG A 516 35.69 17.79 9.95
C ARG A 516 35.90 18.49 8.62
N LYS A 517 36.45 17.77 7.63
CA LYS A 517 36.62 18.30 6.27
C LYS A 517 35.29 18.57 5.59
N ILE A 518 34.37 17.62 5.64
CA ILE A 518 33.06 17.73 4.99
C ILE A 518 32.21 18.80 5.66
N ASN A 519 32.15 18.86 7.00
CA ASN A 519 31.39 19.88 7.70
C ASN A 519 31.90 21.29 7.36
N ARG A 520 33.22 21.48 7.38
CA ARG A 520 33.82 22.75 6.97
C ARG A 520 33.48 23.10 5.53
N TYR A 521 33.62 22.13 4.63
CA TYR A 521 33.36 22.31 3.20
C TYR A 521 31.85 22.62 2.97
N VAL A 522 30.96 21.86 3.57
CA VAL A 522 29.50 22.04 3.47
C VAL A 522 29.10 23.42 3.98
N MET A 523 29.62 23.81 5.15
CA MET A 523 29.34 25.13 5.72
C MET A 523 29.88 26.24 4.82
N GLN A 524 31.09 26.14 4.30
CA GLN A 524 31.67 27.14 3.38
C GLN A 524 30.93 27.22 2.06
N THR A 525 30.42 26.09 1.54
CA THR A 525 29.71 26.03 0.23
C THR A 525 28.27 26.45 0.36
N LEU A 526 27.61 26.08 1.46
CA LEU A 526 26.19 26.36 1.68
C LEU A 526 25.95 27.71 2.35
N ALA A 527 26.87 28.19 3.19
CA ALA A 527 26.72 29.47 3.86
C ALA A 527 26.78 30.62 2.83
N SER A 528 25.68 31.31 2.68
CA SER A 528 25.55 32.51 1.87
C SER A 528 24.48 33.42 2.47
N PRO A 529 24.52 34.74 2.21
CA PRO A 529 23.48 35.64 2.71
C PRO A 529 22.05 35.29 2.27
N GLU A 530 21.92 34.47 1.23
CA GLU A 530 20.64 34.05 0.67
C GLU A 530 20.16 32.69 1.21
N ARG A 531 20.99 32.00 2.02
CA ARG A 531 20.71 30.64 2.47
C ARG A 531 20.88 30.50 3.98
N THR A 532 19.87 30.04 4.67
CA THR A 532 19.91 29.70 6.08
C THR A 532 20.23 28.23 6.27
N ILE A 533 21.08 27.93 7.25
CA ILE A 533 21.47 26.56 7.60
C ILE A 533 21.12 26.32 9.06
N LEU A 534 20.34 25.28 9.32
CA LEU A 534 20.09 24.77 10.66
C LEU A 534 20.65 23.35 10.73
N PHE A 535 21.55 23.10 11.66
CA PHE A 535 22.12 21.76 11.82
C PHE A 535 22.07 21.27 13.26
N ILE A 536 21.74 19.98 13.42
CA ILE A 536 21.91 19.26 14.67
C ILE A 536 23.27 18.59 14.66
N SER A 537 24.04 18.75 15.74
CA SER A 537 25.29 18.03 15.92
C SER A 537 25.42 17.55 17.36
N HIS A 538 25.81 16.29 17.52
CA HIS A 538 26.25 15.75 18.80
C HIS A 538 27.72 16.10 19.09
N ARG A 539 28.47 16.63 18.09
CA ARG A 539 29.85 17.05 18.26
C ARG A 539 29.94 18.57 18.40
N LEU A 540 30.09 19.04 19.63
CA LEU A 540 30.02 20.47 19.96
C LEU A 540 31.16 21.30 19.34
N PHE A 541 32.24 20.71 18.85
CA PHE A 541 33.26 21.47 18.12
C PHE A 541 32.74 22.02 16.77
N THR A 542 31.71 21.39 16.15
CA THR A 542 31.09 21.90 14.94
C THR A 542 30.21 23.12 15.20
N THR A 543 29.71 23.29 16.42
CA THR A 543 28.87 24.42 16.79
C THR A 543 29.59 25.77 16.75
N GLN A 544 30.94 25.75 16.79
CA GLN A 544 31.75 26.96 16.61
C GLN A 544 31.63 27.57 15.20
N LEU A 545 31.10 26.82 14.24
CA LEU A 545 30.86 27.28 12.90
C LEU A 545 29.53 28.02 12.77
N ALA A 546 28.68 27.96 13.78
CA ALA A 546 27.37 28.59 13.80
C ALA A 546 27.43 30.04 14.31
N ASP A 547 26.63 30.91 13.68
CA ASP A 547 26.41 32.28 14.15
C ASP A 547 25.64 32.29 15.47
N ARG A 548 24.77 31.28 15.67
CA ARG A 548 23.86 31.17 16.78
C ARG A 548 23.64 29.72 17.18
N ILE A 549 23.56 29.44 18.46
CA ILE A 549 23.37 28.11 19.04
C ILE A 549 22.08 28.14 19.87
N LEU A 550 21.21 27.15 19.61
CA LEU A 550 20.00 26.90 20.39
C LEU A 550 20.20 25.65 21.23
N VAL A 551 20.13 25.81 22.56
CA VAL A 551 20.31 24.70 23.51
C VAL A 551 18.97 24.21 23.99
N PHE A 552 18.65 22.96 23.63
CA PHE A 552 17.41 22.29 24.04
C PHE A 552 17.62 21.46 25.30
N ASP A 553 16.72 21.60 26.27
CA ASP A 553 16.57 20.71 27.41
C ASP A 553 15.07 20.45 27.66
N LYS A 554 14.70 19.18 27.84
CA LYS A 554 13.35 18.71 28.19
C LYS A 554 12.20 19.31 27.36
N GLY A 555 12.45 19.62 26.09
CA GLY A 555 11.42 20.11 25.16
C GLY A 555 11.31 21.64 25.05
N THR A 556 12.22 22.38 25.61
CA THR A 556 12.26 23.86 25.52
C THR A 556 13.68 24.36 25.21
N ILE A 557 13.81 25.59 24.71
CA ILE A 557 15.08 26.25 24.47
C ILE A 557 15.48 26.92 25.81
N VAL A 558 16.57 26.44 26.43
CA VAL A 558 17.03 26.92 27.72
C VAL A 558 18.13 27.97 27.62
N GLU A 559 18.94 27.91 26.55
CA GLU A 559 20.00 28.89 26.29
C GLU A 559 20.07 29.20 24.79
N GLU A 560 20.43 30.42 24.50
CA GLU A 560 20.61 30.94 23.14
C GLU A 560 21.74 31.98 23.13
N GLY A 561 22.59 31.93 22.12
CA GLY A 561 23.72 32.82 21.92
C GLY A 561 24.78 32.24 21.01
N ASN A 562 25.88 32.97 20.78
CA ASN A 562 27.03 32.41 20.05
C ASN A 562 27.94 31.60 21.01
N HIS A 563 28.91 30.87 20.42
CA HIS A 563 29.82 30.01 21.20
C HIS A 563 30.49 30.74 22.37
N CYS A 564 31.03 31.96 22.13
CA CYS A 564 31.75 32.71 23.16
C CYS A 564 30.82 33.13 24.29
N GLU A 565 29.64 33.64 23.96
CA GLU A 565 28.63 34.08 24.95
C GLU A 565 28.18 32.91 25.83
N LEU A 566 27.91 31.73 25.23
CA LEU A 566 27.47 30.56 25.99
C LEU A 566 28.58 29.95 26.84
N MET A 567 29.83 30.02 26.40
CA MET A 567 30.99 29.62 27.22
C MET A 567 31.22 30.53 28.40
N GLU A 568 30.97 31.85 28.27
CA GLU A 568 31.07 32.82 29.37
C GLU A 568 29.95 32.66 30.39
N LYS A 569 28.72 32.34 29.95
CA LYS A 569 27.55 32.07 30.80
C LYS A 569 27.74 30.87 31.73
N LYS A 570 28.61 29.91 31.39
CA LYS A 570 28.87 28.66 32.12
C LYS A 570 27.62 27.86 32.49
N GLY A 571 26.65 27.84 31.58
CA GLY A 571 25.38 27.10 31.70
C GLY A 571 25.44 25.70 31.09
N HIS A 572 24.27 25.20 30.63
CA HIS A 572 24.12 23.86 30.02
C HIS A 572 25.06 23.62 28.84
N TYR A 573 25.22 24.62 27.95
CA TYR A 573 26.14 24.51 26.83
C TYR A 573 27.58 24.31 27.29
N TYR A 574 28.04 25.09 28.26
CA TYR A 574 29.39 24.99 28.80
C TYR A 574 29.65 23.62 29.44
N GLU A 575 28.69 23.10 30.22
CA GLU A 575 28.83 21.78 30.84
C GLU A 575 28.97 20.66 29.78
N MET A 576 28.08 20.66 28.75
CA MET A 576 28.15 19.71 27.67
C MET A 576 29.47 19.79 26.88
N TYR A 577 29.92 21.04 26.62
CA TYR A 577 31.17 21.27 25.88
C TYR A 577 32.40 20.76 26.65
N GLN A 578 32.47 21.05 27.97
CA GLN A 578 33.54 20.57 28.83
C GLN A 578 33.58 19.05 28.96
N LEU A 579 32.42 18.40 29.04
CA LEU A 579 32.34 16.94 29.08
C LEU A 579 32.88 16.33 27.77
N GLN A 580 32.47 16.87 26.62
CA GLN A 580 32.97 16.41 25.33
C GLN A 580 34.47 16.67 25.15
N GLN A 581 34.97 17.83 25.52
CA GLN A 581 36.39 18.16 25.44
C GLN A 581 37.26 17.20 26.26
N LYS A 582 36.78 16.78 27.44
CA LYS A 582 37.47 15.79 28.26
C LYS A 582 37.53 14.41 27.59
N LEU A 583 36.44 13.97 26.94
CA LEU A 583 36.38 12.69 26.24
C LEU A 583 37.28 12.68 25.02
N TYR A 584 37.20 13.68 24.15
CA TYR A 584 38.02 13.77 22.94
C TYR A 584 39.50 14.11 23.22
N GLY A 585 39.82 14.88 24.26
CA GLY A 585 41.19 15.13 24.67
C GLY A 585 41.90 13.88 25.20
N GLN A 586 41.18 12.91 25.75
CA GLN A 586 41.72 11.60 26.13
C GLN A 586 41.97 10.70 24.91
N GLU A 587 41.06 10.72 23.92
CA GLU A 587 41.26 9.96 22.67
C GLU A 587 42.43 10.48 21.81
N GLU A 588 42.66 11.81 21.76
CA GLU A 588 43.83 12.37 21.08
C GLU A 588 45.16 11.99 21.79
N ILE A 589 45.15 11.91 23.11
CA ILE A 589 46.34 11.48 23.89
C ILE A 589 46.57 9.96 23.73
N GLU A 590 45.54 9.14 23.65
CA GLU A 590 45.69 7.70 23.42
C GLU A 590 46.08 7.40 21.98
N SER A 591 45.52 8.11 20.98
CA SER A 591 45.93 7.93 19.57
C SER A 591 47.36 8.39 19.32
N ALA A 592 47.80 9.46 19.95
CA ALA A 592 49.23 9.91 19.87
C ALA A 592 50.19 8.93 20.56
N LYS A 593 49.77 8.22 21.61
CA LYS A 593 50.58 7.17 22.25
C LYS A 593 50.68 5.92 21.39
N THR A 594 49.61 5.54 20.69
CA THR A 594 49.58 4.36 19.78
C THR A 594 50.36 4.59 18.49
N GLU A 595 50.54 5.83 18.02
CA GLU A 595 51.39 6.15 16.88
C GLU A 595 52.90 6.12 17.25
N ASN A 596 53.26 6.46 18.49
CA ASN A 596 54.64 6.40 18.96
C ASN A 596 55.14 5.00 19.35
N ASP A 597 54.22 4.02 19.52
CA ASP A 597 54.53 2.63 19.87
C ASP A 597 54.54 1.67 18.67
N ARG A 598 54.55 2.15 17.43
CA ARG A 598 54.82 1.30 16.26
C ARG A 598 56.32 1.23 16.04
N PRO A 599 56.96 0.07 16.21
CA PRO A 599 58.36 -0.10 15.84
C PRO A 599 58.51 0.01 14.32
N GLU A 600 59.57 0.67 13.87
CA GLU A 600 59.98 0.83 12.48
C GLU A 600 60.11 -0.49 11.71
#